data_586ded042e7616e64ee43366179464b3
#
_entry.id   586ded042e7616e64ee43366179464b3
#
_cell.length_a   1.000
_cell.length_b   1.000
_cell.length_c   1.000
_cell.angle_alpha   90.00
_cell.angle_beta   90.00
_cell.angle_gamma   90.00
#
_symmetry.space_group_name_H-M   'P 1'
#
loop_
_entity.id
_entity.type
_entity.pdbx_description
1 polymer ?
#
loop_
_entity_poly.entity_id
_entity_poly.type
_entity_poly.pdbx_seq_one_letter_code
_entity_poly.pdbx_strand_id
1 'polypeptide(L)'
;MKIILAVDGSDNSYEAVHIMKYLARAEQLTLLHALDVSRPAYPEMLPEVAEEIYKTLEQSMKEDGERLLKRVESLLPLHAGPTTKQLRIGSPAKTILSMAEEQKADLIVMGARGLGPIKERLLGSVSHRILTLAPCSTLIVDGPVKPVKQILLPLEGPSDAEAAVRFLRLKPFHEAVELTLMTVLPWTEPPWPSGAAAEAAATEMLEKQTEYIESVAERLRAIGYQAHGVAVVGTPATMILQQATTLRS
;
A
#
# COMPACT_ATOMS: atom_id res chain seq x y z
N MET A 1 -8.31 -5.23 13.13
CA MET A 1 -8.06 -4.67 11.78
C MET A 1 -8.63 -5.62 10.74
N LYS A 2 -9.40 -5.11 9.79
CA LYS A 2 -9.96 -5.86 8.63
C LYS A 2 -9.03 -5.67 7.44
N ILE A 3 -8.54 -6.77 6.89
CA ILE A 3 -7.54 -6.75 5.81
C ILE A 3 -8.13 -7.40 4.55
N ILE A 4 -7.92 -6.77 3.41
CA ILE A 4 -8.10 -7.39 2.09
C ILE A 4 -6.72 -7.66 1.51
N LEU A 5 -6.42 -8.93 1.23
CA LEU A 5 -5.22 -9.36 0.52
C LEU A 5 -5.62 -9.71 -0.92
N ALA A 6 -5.28 -8.80 -1.84
CA ALA A 6 -5.58 -8.97 -3.26
C ALA A 6 -4.45 -9.73 -3.95
N VAL A 7 -4.78 -10.84 -4.62
CA VAL A 7 -3.82 -11.75 -5.23
C VAL A 7 -4.19 -12.07 -6.69
N ASP A 8 -3.17 -12.21 -7.55
CA ASP A 8 -3.33 -12.55 -8.96
C ASP A 8 -2.39 -13.69 -9.43
N GLY A 9 -1.59 -14.26 -8.51
CA GLY A 9 -0.64 -15.32 -8.81
C GLY A 9 0.71 -14.85 -9.36
N SER A 10 0.96 -13.54 -9.47
CA SER A 10 2.27 -12.98 -9.79
C SER A 10 3.26 -13.11 -8.61
N ASP A 11 4.56 -13.00 -8.90
CA ASP A 11 5.62 -13.04 -7.87
C ASP A 11 5.39 -11.97 -6.79
N ASN A 12 5.07 -10.73 -7.18
CA ASN A 12 4.77 -9.67 -6.23
C ASN A 12 3.51 -9.94 -5.40
N SER A 13 2.54 -10.65 -5.97
CA SER A 13 1.34 -11.10 -5.24
C SER A 13 1.72 -12.13 -4.16
N TYR A 14 2.65 -13.04 -4.43
CA TYR A 14 3.14 -13.96 -3.41
C TYR A 14 3.98 -13.24 -2.34
N GLU A 15 4.75 -12.23 -2.70
CA GLU A 15 5.43 -11.39 -1.72
C GLU A 15 4.43 -10.64 -0.84
N ALA A 16 3.28 -10.21 -1.39
CA ALA A 16 2.19 -9.65 -0.60
C ALA A 16 1.56 -10.67 0.37
N VAL A 17 1.61 -11.96 0.09
CA VAL A 17 1.25 -13.02 1.05
C VAL A 17 2.32 -13.11 2.14
N HIS A 18 3.60 -13.05 1.78
CA HIS A 18 4.71 -13.18 2.71
C HIS A 18 4.77 -12.03 3.73
N ILE A 19 4.37 -10.80 3.36
CA ILE A 19 4.35 -9.66 4.29
C ILE A 19 3.41 -9.88 5.47
N MET A 20 2.38 -10.75 5.31
CA MET A 20 1.44 -11.07 6.38
C MET A 20 2.11 -11.64 7.64
N LYS A 21 3.35 -12.16 7.53
CA LYS A 21 4.14 -12.62 8.67
C LYS A 21 4.51 -11.49 9.63
N TYR A 22 4.60 -10.27 9.13
CA TYR A 22 5.02 -9.08 9.88
C TYR A 22 3.85 -8.18 10.27
N LEU A 23 2.65 -8.49 9.79
CA LEU A 23 1.43 -7.79 10.19
C LEU A 23 0.80 -8.44 11.42
N ALA A 24 0.14 -7.63 12.23
CA ALA A 24 -0.61 -8.10 13.37
C ALA A 24 -1.78 -8.98 12.93
N ARG A 25 -2.24 -9.86 13.84
CA ARG A 25 -3.40 -10.72 13.60
C ARG A 25 -4.59 -9.89 13.12
N ALA A 26 -5.14 -10.25 11.97
CA ALA A 26 -6.35 -9.65 11.46
C ALA A 26 -7.58 -10.07 12.29
N GLU A 27 -8.51 -9.15 12.50
CA GLU A 27 -9.86 -9.46 12.96
C GLU A 27 -10.62 -10.24 11.88
N GLN A 28 -10.43 -9.82 10.63
CA GLN A 28 -10.95 -10.47 9.43
C GLN A 28 -9.94 -10.31 8.30
N LEU A 29 -9.56 -11.40 7.66
CA LEU A 29 -8.74 -11.43 6.46
C LEU A 29 -9.56 -11.93 5.28
N THR A 30 -9.66 -11.13 4.23
CA THR A 30 -10.30 -11.52 2.97
C THR A 30 -9.23 -11.72 1.90
N LEU A 31 -9.06 -12.96 1.45
CA LEU A 31 -8.28 -13.28 0.26
C LEU A 31 -9.13 -13.01 -0.96
N LEU A 32 -8.76 -12.04 -1.77
CA LEU A 32 -9.51 -11.62 -2.94
C LEU A 32 -8.73 -11.92 -4.21
N HIS A 33 -9.33 -12.68 -5.12
CA HIS A 33 -8.90 -12.79 -6.50
C HIS A 33 -9.99 -12.27 -7.42
N ALA A 34 -9.65 -11.29 -8.27
CA ALA A 34 -10.56 -10.69 -9.25
C ALA A 34 -10.21 -11.19 -10.65
N LEU A 35 -11.17 -11.83 -11.30
CA LEU A 35 -11.05 -12.36 -12.67
C LEU A 35 -11.58 -11.35 -13.66
N ASP A 36 -10.69 -10.83 -14.52
CA ASP A 36 -11.10 -10.03 -15.68
C ASP A 36 -11.34 -10.95 -16.88
N VAL A 37 -12.57 -11.45 -16.98
CA VAL A 37 -12.98 -12.29 -18.09
C VAL A 37 -13.46 -11.39 -19.24
N SER A 38 -12.53 -10.97 -20.07
CA SER A 38 -12.84 -10.20 -21.28
C SER A 38 -13.55 -11.09 -22.28
N ARG A 39 -14.70 -10.65 -22.79
CA ARG A 39 -15.36 -11.34 -23.91
C ARG A 39 -14.50 -11.19 -25.16
N PRO A 40 -14.07 -12.28 -25.79
CA PRO A 40 -13.33 -12.18 -27.03
C PRO A 40 -14.24 -11.53 -28.09
N ALA A 41 -13.80 -10.43 -28.67
CA ALA A 41 -14.48 -9.80 -29.79
C ALA A 41 -14.02 -10.52 -31.08
N TYR A 42 -14.73 -11.55 -31.48
CA TYR A 42 -14.55 -12.20 -32.78
C TYR A 42 -15.73 -11.82 -33.66
N PRO A 43 -15.63 -10.75 -34.47
CA PRO A 43 -16.75 -10.25 -35.30
C PRO A 43 -17.30 -11.26 -36.33
N GLU A 44 -16.49 -12.25 -36.67
CA GLU A 44 -16.83 -13.26 -37.72
C GLU A 44 -17.30 -14.59 -37.10
N MET A 45 -17.36 -14.72 -35.76
CA MET A 45 -17.77 -15.96 -35.09
C MET A 45 -19.29 -15.98 -34.90
N LEU A 46 -19.90 -17.15 -35.08
CA LEU A 46 -21.29 -17.35 -34.72
C LEU A 46 -21.52 -17.06 -33.24
N PRO A 47 -22.56 -16.30 -32.86
CA PRO A 47 -22.80 -15.90 -31.47
C PRO A 47 -22.87 -17.07 -30.48
N GLU A 48 -23.43 -18.19 -30.90
CA GLU A 48 -23.57 -19.41 -30.08
C GLU A 48 -22.21 -20.03 -29.77
N VAL A 49 -21.30 -20.08 -30.74
CA VAL A 49 -19.94 -20.60 -30.58
C VAL A 49 -19.11 -19.66 -29.69
N ALA A 50 -19.26 -18.36 -29.86
CA ALA A 50 -18.59 -17.37 -29.01
C ALA A 50 -19.04 -17.48 -27.55
N GLU A 51 -20.33 -17.70 -27.31
CA GLU A 51 -20.88 -17.87 -25.96
C GLU A 51 -20.40 -19.18 -25.30
N GLU A 52 -20.29 -20.28 -26.04
CA GLU A 52 -19.78 -21.56 -25.52
C GLU A 52 -18.29 -21.44 -25.17
N ILE A 53 -17.48 -20.81 -26.02
CA ILE A 53 -16.07 -20.55 -25.71
C ILE A 53 -15.93 -19.67 -24.48
N TYR A 54 -16.74 -18.61 -24.38
CA TYR A 54 -16.72 -17.71 -23.23
C TYR A 54 -17.04 -18.46 -21.94
N LYS A 55 -18.08 -19.30 -21.91
CA LYS A 55 -18.45 -20.10 -20.73
C LYS A 55 -17.34 -21.06 -20.32
N THR A 56 -16.74 -21.74 -21.31
CA THR A 56 -15.63 -22.67 -21.06
C THR A 56 -14.42 -21.94 -20.47
N LEU A 57 -14.07 -20.77 -21.04
CA LEU A 57 -12.97 -19.94 -20.53
C LEU A 57 -13.27 -19.42 -19.11
N GLU A 58 -14.47 -18.90 -18.89
CA GLU A 58 -14.90 -18.42 -17.56
C GLU A 58 -14.81 -19.52 -16.51
N GLN A 59 -15.28 -20.74 -16.85
CA GLN A 59 -15.23 -21.89 -15.94
C GLN A 59 -13.78 -22.29 -15.62
N SER A 60 -12.92 -22.38 -16.64
CA SER A 60 -11.49 -22.67 -16.45
C SER A 60 -10.81 -21.64 -15.57
N MET A 61 -11.05 -20.34 -15.80
CA MET A 61 -10.47 -19.26 -15.01
C MET A 61 -10.98 -19.29 -13.56
N LYS A 62 -12.26 -19.66 -13.33
CA LYS A 62 -12.78 -19.83 -11.96
C LYS A 62 -12.06 -20.96 -11.21
N GLU A 63 -11.86 -22.09 -11.85
CA GLU A 63 -11.14 -23.22 -11.25
C GLU A 63 -9.70 -22.87 -10.92
N ASP A 64 -9.00 -22.15 -11.84
CA ASP A 64 -7.64 -21.64 -11.60
C ASP A 64 -7.61 -20.66 -10.44
N GLY A 65 -8.56 -19.75 -10.38
CA GLY A 65 -8.68 -18.76 -9.29
C GLY A 65 -8.94 -19.42 -7.94
N GLU A 66 -9.78 -20.44 -7.88
CA GLU A 66 -10.00 -21.23 -6.65
C GLU A 66 -8.74 -21.97 -6.21
N ARG A 67 -7.99 -22.56 -7.17
CA ARG A 67 -6.70 -23.19 -6.88
C ARG A 67 -5.68 -22.18 -6.33
N LEU A 68 -5.62 -20.98 -6.92
CA LEU A 68 -4.79 -19.90 -6.43
C LEU A 68 -5.15 -19.52 -4.98
N LEU A 69 -6.42 -19.28 -4.70
CA LEU A 69 -6.88 -18.90 -3.35
C LEU A 69 -6.59 -19.97 -2.31
N LYS A 70 -6.74 -21.26 -2.64
CA LYS A 70 -6.37 -22.38 -1.77
C LYS A 70 -4.87 -22.41 -1.49
N ARG A 71 -4.05 -22.21 -2.54
CA ARG A 71 -2.59 -22.14 -2.40
C ARG A 71 -2.16 -20.97 -1.52
N VAL A 72 -2.70 -19.77 -1.77
CA VAL A 72 -2.42 -18.57 -0.96
C VAL A 72 -2.79 -18.80 0.50
N GLU A 73 -3.97 -19.38 0.77
CA GLU A 73 -4.40 -19.68 2.13
C GLU A 73 -3.40 -20.60 2.87
N SER A 74 -2.84 -21.60 2.18
CA SER A 74 -1.83 -22.50 2.76
C SER A 74 -0.48 -21.84 3.04
N LEU A 75 -0.20 -20.68 2.46
CA LEU A 75 1.04 -19.92 2.66
C LEU A 75 0.90 -18.86 3.78
N LEU A 76 -0.31 -18.61 4.27
CA LEU A 76 -0.52 -17.63 5.33
C LEU A 76 0.12 -18.08 6.64
N PRO A 77 0.64 -17.14 7.45
CA PRO A 77 1.12 -17.45 8.79
C PRO A 77 -0.04 -17.89 9.69
N LEU A 78 0.25 -18.75 10.67
CA LEU A 78 -0.77 -19.28 11.61
C LEU A 78 -1.53 -18.17 12.37
N HIS A 79 -0.89 -17.03 12.56
CA HIS A 79 -1.49 -15.88 13.25
C HIS A 79 -2.26 -14.92 12.32
N ALA A 80 -2.39 -15.19 11.01
CA ALA A 80 -3.04 -14.28 10.07
C ALA A 80 -4.46 -13.87 10.48
N GLY A 81 -5.18 -14.73 11.20
CA GLY A 81 -6.54 -14.48 11.69
C GLY A 81 -7.61 -15.24 10.90
N PRO A 82 -8.90 -14.99 11.21
CA PRO A 82 -10.02 -15.60 10.49
C PRO A 82 -9.99 -15.20 9.02
N THR A 83 -9.92 -16.18 8.13
CA THR A 83 -9.70 -15.97 6.69
C THR A 83 -10.92 -16.42 5.89
N THR A 84 -11.34 -15.57 4.94
CA THR A 84 -12.37 -15.89 3.94
C THR A 84 -11.79 -15.75 2.54
N LYS A 85 -12.23 -16.61 1.61
CA LYS A 85 -11.82 -16.57 0.21
C LYS A 85 -12.92 -15.98 -0.65
N GLN A 86 -12.59 -15.04 -1.50
CA GLN A 86 -13.51 -14.37 -2.42
C GLN A 86 -12.93 -14.40 -3.83
N LEU A 87 -13.62 -15.10 -4.71
CA LEU A 87 -13.39 -15.03 -6.15
C LEU A 87 -14.48 -14.14 -6.75
N ARG A 88 -14.09 -13.10 -7.46
CA ARG A 88 -15.03 -12.16 -8.07
C ARG A 88 -14.72 -11.96 -9.55
N ILE A 89 -15.75 -11.94 -10.38
CA ILE A 89 -15.60 -11.59 -11.80
C ILE A 89 -15.77 -10.10 -11.95
N GLY A 90 -14.85 -9.45 -12.64
CA GLY A 90 -14.87 -8.01 -12.93
C GLY A 90 -13.48 -7.39 -13.00
N SER A 91 -13.44 -6.10 -13.33
CA SER A 91 -12.20 -5.34 -13.36
C SER A 91 -11.52 -5.34 -12.00
N PRO A 92 -10.26 -5.79 -11.89
CA PRO A 92 -9.59 -6.01 -10.61
C PRO A 92 -9.60 -4.78 -9.69
N ALA A 93 -9.23 -3.60 -10.22
CA ALA A 93 -9.21 -2.40 -9.40
C ALA A 93 -10.60 -2.03 -8.85
N LYS A 94 -11.64 -2.09 -9.71
CA LYS A 94 -13.01 -1.79 -9.29
C LYS A 94 -13.50 -2.79 -8.24
N THR A 95 -13.22 -4.07 -8.43
CA THR A 95 -13.62 -5.15 -7.52
C THR A 95 -12.97 -4.99 -6.14
N ILE A 96 -11.66 -4.67 -6.10
CA ILE A 96 -10.93 -4.44 -4.85
C ILE A 96 -11.49 -3.23 -4.10
N LEU A 97 -11.72 -2.10 -4.81
CA LEU A 97 -12.26 -0.89 -4.21
C LEU A 97 -13.68 -1.10 -3.65
N SER A 98 -14.58 -1.71 -4.43
CA SER A 98 -15.94 -2.01 -3.94
C SER A 98 -15.93 -2.91 -2.72
N MET A 99 -15.07 -3.93 -2.69
CA MET A 99 -14.96 -4.81 -1.54
C MET A 99 -14.41 -4.09 -0.31
N ALA A 100 -13.45 -3.17 -0.50
CA ALA A 100 -12.90 -2.37 0.59
C ALA A 100 -13.98 -1.47 1.23
N GLU A 101 -14.84 -0.89 0.42
CA GLU A 101 -15.99 -0.11 0.90
C GLU A 101 -17.04 -0.99 1.59
N GLU A 102 -17.46 -2.11 0.96
CA GLU A 102 -18.47 -3.04 1.48
C GLU A 102 -18.09 -3.59 2.87
N GLN A 103 -16.83 -3.98 3.03
CA GLN A 103 -16.32 -4.57 4.28
C GLN A 103 -15.83 -3.54 5.28
N LYS A 104 -15.74 -2.26 4.88
CA LYS A 104 -15.08 -1.21 5.66
C LYS A 104 -13.67 -1.66 6.07
N ALA A 105 -12.87 -2.02 5.06
CA ALA A 105 -11.52 -2.50 5.28
C ALA A 105 -10.63 -1.40 5.87
N ASP A 106 -9.73 -1.78 6.77
CA ASP A 106 -8.72 -0.89 7.35
C ASP A 106 -7.44 -0.86 6.49
N LEU A 107 -7.18 -1.98 5.77
CA LEU A 107 -5.96 -2.17 4.99
C LEU A 107 -6.22 -3.03 3.75
N ILE A 108 -5.75 -2.55 2.60
CA ILE A 108 -5.58 -3.36 1.39
C ILE A 108 -4.10 -3.72 1.28
N VAL A 109 -3.79 -5.01 1.08
CA VAL A 109 -2.44 -5.52 0.83
C VAL A 109 -2.40 -6.13 -0.56
N MET A 110 -1.41 -5.74 -1.36
CA MET A 110 -1.24 -6.27 -2.73
C MET A 110 0.18 -6.10 -3.24
N GLY A 111 0.52 -6.83 -4.30
CA GLY A 111 1.78 -6.66 -5.02
C GLY A 111 1.82 -5.36 -5.83
N ALA A 112 3.03 -4.82 -6.00
CA ALA A 112 3.25 -3.61 -6.81
C ALA A 112 2.89 -3.83 -8.29
N ARG A 113 3.10 -5.04 -8.80
CA ARG A 113 2.88 -5.44 -10.20
C ARG A 113 2.17 -6.79 -10.24
N GLY A 114 1.33 -6.97 -11.25
CA GLY A 114 0.66 -8.23 -11.56
C GLY A 114 1.27 -8.93 -12.79
N LEU A 115 0.47 -9.78 -13.42
CA LEU A 115 0.83 -10.58 -14.60
C LEU A 115 0.98 -9.77 -15.90
N GLY A 116 0.80 -8.44 -15.87
CA GLY A 116 0.84 -7.58 -17.06
C GLY A 116 2.22 -7.56 -17.73
N PRO A 117 2.26 -7.29 -19.08
CA PRO A 117 3.47 -7.42 -19.90
C PRO A 117 4.52 -6.31 -19.67
N ILE A 118 4.17 -5.20 -19.04
CA ILE A 118 5.06 -4.03 -18.93
C ILE A 118 5.88 -4.12 -17.63
N LYS A 119 7.09 -4.70 -17.75
CA LYS A 119 8.00 -4.89 -16.60
C LYS A 119 8.77 -3.62 -16.19
N GLU A 120 8.80 -2.58 -17.01
CA GLU A 120 9.59 -1.37 -16.82
C GLU A 120 8.92 -0.33 -15.91
N ARG A 121 7.64 -0.49 -15.59
CA ARG A 121 6.92 0.42 -14.69
C ARG A 121 7.11 -0.01 -13.24
N LEU A 122 7.37 0.96 -12.37
CA LEU A 122 7.46 0.74 -10.91
C LEU A 122 6.15 0.18 -10.33
N LEU A 123 4.99 0.60 -10.85
CA LEU A 123 3.67 0.16 -10.39
C LEU A 123 2.82 -0.34 -11.57
N GLY A 124 2.05 -1.40 -11.33
CA GLY A 124 1.04 -1.89 -12.25
C GLY A 124 -0.20 -0.97 -12.31
N SER A 125 -1.03 -1.14 -13.34
CA SER A 125 -2.25 -0.34 -13.52
C SER A 125 -3.26 -0.50 -12.39
N VAL A 126 -3.39 -1.70 -11.83
CA VAL A 126 -4.29 -1.98 -10.70
C VAL A 126 -3.76 -1.32 -9.43
N SER A 127 -2.50 -1.56 -9.06
CA SER A 127 -1.89 -1.00 -7.85
C SER A 127 -1.85 0.53 -7.87
N HIS A 128 -1.54 1.14 -9.02
CA HIS A 128 -1.61 2.59 -9.17
C HIS A 128 -3.03 3.13 -8.92
N ARG A 129 -4.05 2.45 -9.48
CA ARG A 129 -5.44 2.87 -9.32
C ARG A 129 -5.93 2.69 -7.87
N ILE A 130 -5.51 1.62 -7.20
CA ILE A 130 -5.82 1.40 -5.77
C ILE A 130 -5.18 2.48 -4.91
N LEU A 131 -3.88 2.80 -5.09
CA LEU A 131 -3.20 3.87 -4.34
C LEU A 131 -3.91 5.22 -4.46
N THR A 132 -4.50 5.51 -5.63
CA THR A 132 -5.17 6.79 -5.89
C THR A 132 -6.58 6.85 -5.30
N LEU A 133 -7.31 5.72 -5.24
CA LEU A 133 -8.75 5.71 -5.01
C LEU A 133 -9.19 4.90 -3.78
N ALA A 134 -8.26 4.26 -3.06
CA ALA A 134 -8.62 3.41 -1.92
C ALA A 134 -9.27 4.23 -0.78
N PRO A 135 -10.36 3.73 -0.18
CA PRO A 135 -11.01 4.38 0.96
C PRO A 135 -10.28 4.16 2.28
N CYS A 136 -9.20 3.35 2.28
CA CYS A 136 -8.43 2.96 3.46
C CYS A 136 -6.93 2.92 3.16
N SER A 137 -6.13 2.58 4.15
CA SER A 137 -4.68 2.39 3.98
C SER A 137 -4.38 1.29 2.97
N THR A 138 -3.31 1.45 2.21
CA THR A 138 -2.88 0.47 1.20
C THR A 138 -1.41 0.14 1.38
N LEU A 139 -1.08 -1.14 1.46
CA LEU A 139 0.28 -1.66 1.51
C LEU A 139 0.62 -2.31 0.16
N ILE A 140 1.54 -1.67 -0.56
CA ILE A 140 2.07 -2.18 -1.82
C ILE A 140 3.41 -2.85 -1.57
N VAL A 141 3.51 -4.12 -1.97
CA VAL A 141 4.73 -4.91 -1.80
C VAL A 141 5.47 -5.02 -3.13
N ASP A 142 6.71 -4.53 -3.15
CA ASP A 142 7.59 -4.58 -4.32
C ASP A 142 8.88 -5.32 -3.98
N GLY A 143 9.05 -6.47 -4.61
CA GLY A 143 10.22 -7.35 -4.40
C GLY A 143 10.18 -8.16 -3.09
N PRO A 144 11.28 -8.88 -2.79
CA PRO A 144 11.35 -9.81 -1.68
C PRO A 144 11.15 -9.14 -0.32
N VAL A 145 10.24 -9.71 0.47
CA VAL A 145 9.86 -9.17 1.78
C VAL A 145 10.94 -9.48 2.82
N LYS A 146 11.26 -8.46 3.62
CA LYS A 146 12.17 -8.53 4.78
C LYS A 146 11.42 -8.16 6.06
N PRO A 147 11.95 -8.50 7.26
CA PRO A 147 11.38 -8.04 8.52
C PRO A 147 11.23 -6.52 8.54
N VAL A 148 10.03 -6.04 8.88
CA VAL A 148 9.73 -4.61 9.00
C VAL A 148 10.22 -4.15 10.37
N LYS A 149 11.36 -3.48 10.42
CA LYS A 149 11.95 -2.95 11.67
C LYS A 149 11.88 -1.43 11.75
N GLN A 150 12.01 -0.77 10.62
CA GLN A 150 12.04 0.70 10.50
C GLN A 150 11.05 1.16 9.45
N ILE A 151 10.36 2.24 9.75
CA ILE A 151 9.36 2.83 8.87
C ILE A 151 9.64 4.32 8.75
N LEU A 152 9.82 4.79 7.53
CA LEU A 152 9.85 6.21 7.21
C LEU A 152 8.43 6.68 6.89
N LEU A 153 7.98 7.72 7.57
CA LEU A 153 6.68 8.35 7.40
C LEU A 153 6.85 9.78 6.87
N PRO A 154 6.90 9.98 5.55
CA PRO A 154 6.86 11.31 4.98
C PRO A 154 5.48 11.92 5.21
N LEU A 155 5.43 13.12 5.80
CA LEU A 155 4.21 13.84 6.14
C LEU A 155 4.30 15.27 5.57
N GLU A 156 3.33 15.66 4.76
CA GLU A 156 3.26 17.00 4.21
C GLU A 156 2.60 17.98 5.20
N GLY A 157 1.61 17.49 5.95
CA GLY A 157 0.87 18.36 6.85
C GLY A 157 -0.04 17.60 7.84
N PRO A 158 -0.93 18.36 8.53
CA PRO A 158 -1.78 17.80 9.59
C PRO A 158 -2.68 16.67 9.16
N SER A 159 -3.21 16.68 7.92
CA SER A 159 -4.10 15.64 7.44
C SER A 159 -3.40 14.28 7.32
N ASP A 160 -2.14 14.29 6.84
CA ASP A 160 -1.32 13.11 6.70
C ASP A 160 -0.92 12.55 8.06
N ALA A 161 -0.55 13.46 8.99
CA ALA A 161 -0.23 13.10 10.36
C ALA A 161 -1.43 12.43 11.07
N GLU A 162 -2.64 12.97 10.91
CA GLU A 162 -3.85 12.36 11.47
C GLU A 162 -4.17 11.00 10.84
N ALA A 163 -3.98 10.85 9.52
CA ALA A 163 -4.16 9.57 8.83
C ALA A 163 -3.15 8.52 9.33
N ALA A 164 -1.87 8.89 9.46
CA ALA A 164 -0.82 8.02 9.96
C ALA A 164 -1.07 7.60 11.41
N VAL A 165 -1.39 8.54 12.31
CA VAL A 165 -1.70 8.24 13.71
C VAL A 165 -2.93 7.34 13.83
N ARG A 166 -3.98 7.59 13.06
CA ARG A 166 -5.19 6.77 13.05
C ARG A 166 -4.89 5.32 12.62
N PHE A 167 -4.11 5.13 11.56
CA PHE A 167 -3.71 3.81 11.10
C PHE A 167 -2.82 3.09 12.12
N LEU A 168 -1.81 3.77 12.67
CA LEU A 168 -0.88 3.19 13.64
C LEU A 168 -1.54 2.84 14.99
N ARG A 169 -2.64 3.49 15.34
CA ARG A 169 -3.47 3.09 16.51
C ARG A 169 -4.06 1.69 16.37
N LEU A 170 -4.26 1.20 15.17
CA LEU A 170 -4.71 -0.18 14.91
C LEU A 170 -3.64 -1.22 15.21
N LYS A 171 -2.40 -0.81 15.55
CA LYS A 171 -1.26 -1.69 15.78
C LYS A 171 -1.04 -2.68 14.64
N PRO A 172 -0.78 -2.19 13.41
CA PRO A 172 -0.77 -3.05 12.22
C PRO A 172 0.41 -4.03 12.16
N PHE A 173 1.45 -3.85 12.97
CA PHE A 173 2.66 -4.68 12.93
C PHE A 173 2.67 -5.72 14.04
N HIS A 174 3.16 -6.92 13.73
CA HIS A 174 3.28 -8.02 14.68
C HIS A 174 4.40 -7.79 15.69
N GLU A 175 5.51 -7.21 15.24
CA GLU A 175 6.66 -6.88 16.05
C GLU A 175 6.79 -5.37 16.26
N ALA A 176 7.62 -4.97 17.22
CA ALA A 176 7.93 -3.57 17.44
C ALA A 176 8.68 -2.98 16.24
N VAL A 177 8.26 -1.79 15.81
CA VAL A 177 8.87 -1.04 14.72
C VAL A 177 9.29 0.34 15.21
N GLU A 178 10.38 0.85 14.64
CA GLU A 178 10.84 2.21 14.83
C GLU A 178 10.30 3.12 13.72
N LEU A 179 9.80 4.30 14.09
CA LEU A 179 9.18 5.25 13.18
C LEU A 179 10.04 6.51 13.05
N THR A 180 10.44 6.82 11.84
CA THR A 180 11.02 8.12 11.50
C THR A 180 9.96 8.94 10.76
N LEU A 181 9.44 9.98 11.42
CA LEU A 181 8.53 10.94 10.80
C LEU A 181 9.35 12.00 10.10
N MET A 182 9.05 12.26 8.85
CA MET A 182 9.83 13.21 8.06
C MET A 182 8.92 14.24 7.40
N THR A 183 9.23 15.52 7.59
CA THR A 183 8.64 16.59 6.78
C THR A 183 9.74 17.27 5.96
N VAL A 184 9.42 17.61 4.71
CA VAL A 184 10.36 18.26 3.80
C VAL A 184 9.80 19.63 3.43
N LEU A 185 10.52 20.67 3.80
CA LEU A 185 10.24 22.04 3.36
C LEU A 185 10.80 22.22 1.97
N PRO A 186 9.97 22.47 0.93
CA PRO A 186 10.50 22.73 -0.40
C PRO A 186 11.31 24.01 -0.39
N TRP A 187 12.56 23.91 -0.82
CA TRP A 187 13.41 25.07 -1.02
C TRP A 187 13.09 25.71 -2.38
N THR A 188 12.59 26.91 -2.36
CA THR A 188 12.52 27.77 -3.55
C THR A 188 13.54 28.89 -3.37
N GLU A 189 14.61 28.85 -4.16
CA GLU A 189 15.51 30.02 -4.22
C GLU A 189 14.70 31.22 -4.71
N PRO A 190 14.65 32.31 -3.94
CA PRO A 190 14.04 33.54 -4.45
C PRO A 190 14.80 34.02 -5.67
N PRO A 191 14.11 34.61 -6.68
CA PRO A 191 14.74 35.08 -7.92
C PRO A 191 15.70 36.28 -7.75
N TRP A 192 15.94 36.72 -6.52
CA TRP A 192 16.86 37.76 -6.11
C TRP A 192 17.66 37.31 -4.88
N PRO A 193 18.85 37.94 -4.63
CA PRO A 193 19.64 37.65 -3.44
C PRO A 193 18.78 37.84 -2.18
N SER A 194 18.57 36.78 -1.43
CA SER A 194 17.83 36.83 -0.17
C SER A 194 18.69 37.51 0.89
N GLY A 195 18.17 38.59 1.48
CA GLY A 195 18.81 39.22 2.62
C GLY A 195 18.62 38.46 3.92
N ALA A 196 19.33 38.86 4.97
CA ALA A 196 19.30 38.27 6.31
C ALA A 196 17.87 38.00 6.88
N ALA A 197 16.91 38.82 6.49
CA ALA A 197 15.50 38.63 6.90
C ALA A 197 14.86 37.36 6.29
N ALA A 198 15.20 37.00 5.05
CA ALA A 198 14.67 35.78 4.42
C ALA A 198 15.34 34.53 4.99
N GLU A 199 16.63 34.59 5.32
CA GLU A 199 17.32 33.48 6.01
C GLU A 199 16.76 33.25 7.43
N ALA A 200 16.50 34.35 8.17
CA ALA A 200 15.87 34.24 9.49
C ALA A 200 14.46 33.65 9.42
N ALA A 201 13.65 34.05 8.42
CA ALA A 201 12.31 33.49 8.22
C ALA A 201 12.36 31.98 7.85
N ALA A 202 13.33 31.58 7.02
CA ALA A 202 13.50 30.14 6.67
C ALA A 202 13.93 29.34 7.89
N THR A 203 14.78 29.84 8.74
CA THR A 203 15.19 29.19 10.00
C THR A 203 14.03 29.06 10.95
N GLU A 204 13.25 30.12 11.19
CA GLU A 204 12.05 30.08 12.03
C GLU A 204 11.02 29.08 11.49
N MET A 205 10.84 28.99 10.18
CA MET A 205 9.93 28.04 9.56
C MET A 205 10.39 26.59 9.79
N LEU A 206 11.69 26.32 9.67
CA LEU A 206 12.25 24.99 9.92
C LEU A 206 12.11 24.60 11.40
N GLU A 207 12.35 25.52 12.32
CA GLU A 207 12.14 25.29 13.77
C GLU A 207 10.69 24.93 14.07
N LYS A 208 9.72 25.69 13.57
CA LYS A 208 8.29 25.40 13.74
C LYS A 208 7.89 24.05 13.16
N GLN A 209 8.42 23.68 12.00
CA GLN A 209 8.14 22.38 11.41
C GLN A 209 8.80 21.24 12.21
N THR A 210 9.98 21.47 12.77
CA THR A 210 10.64 20.51 13.66
C THR A 210 9.83 20.28 14.94
N GLU A 211 9.35 21.35 15.57
CA GLU A 211 8.47 21.25 16.74
C GLU A 211 7.16 20.54 16.41
N TYR A 212 6.56 20.85 15.26
CA TYR A 212 5.33 20.20 14.81
C TYR A 212 5.53 18.70 14.59
N ILE A 213 6.52 18.29 13.81
CA ILE A 213 6.73 16.85 13.49
C ILE A 213 7.12 16.08 14.76
N GLU A 214 7.85 16.69 15.69
CA GLU A 214 8.18 16.07 16.98
C GLU A 214 6.94 15.92 17.86
N SER A 215 6.00 16.86 17.84
CA SER A 215 4.72 16.73 18.56
C SER A 215 3.89 15.54 18.03
N VAL A 216 3.96 15.24 16.73
CA VAL A 216 3.34 14.05 16.14
C VAL A 216 4.06 12.78 16.60
N ALA A 217 5.40 12.80 16.67
CA ALA A 217 6.19 11.68 17.19
C ALA A 217 5.85 11.39 18.66
N GLU A 218 5.66 12.42 19.50
CA GLU A 218 5.20 12.27 20.89
C GLU A 218 3.86 11.56 21.00
N ARG A 219 2.91 11.90 20.13
CA ARG A 219 1.60 11.22 20.08
C ARG A 219 1.74 9.73 19.74
N LEU A 220 2.69 9.36 18.87
CA LEU A 220 2.98 7.97 18.52
C LEU A 220 3.72 7.25 19.67
N ARG A 221 4.64 7.92 20.38
CA ARG A 221 5.27 7.39 21.59
C ARG A 221 4.24 7.11 22.69
N ALA A 222 3.27 7.99 22.86
CA ALA A 222 2.19 7.83 23.83
C ALA A 222 1.32 6.58 23.59
N ILE A 223 1.26 6.09 22.35
CA ILE A 223 0.60 4.83 22.00
C ILE A 223 1.57 3.65 21.85
N GLY A 224 2.83 3.81 22.30
CA GLY A 224 3.81 2.72 22.48
C GLY A 224 4.69 2.42 21.26
N TYR A 225 4.89 3.37 20.35
CA TYR A 225 5.91 3.27 19.30
C TYR A 225 7.23 3.93 19.73
N GLN A 226 8.34 3.44 19.18
CA GLN A 226 9.56 4.23 19.16
C GLN A 226 9.46 5.16 17.94
N ALA A 227 9.45 6.48 18.18
CA ALA A 227 9.21 7.45 17.12
C ALA A 227 10.04 8.71 17.34
N HIS A 228 10.59 9.28 16.24
CA HIS A 228 11.30 10.55 16.25
C HIS A 228 10.94 11.36 14.99
N GLY A 229 10.97 12.68 15.11
CA GLY A 229 10.65 13.62 14.06
C GLY A 229 11.90 14.21 13.41
N VAL A 230 11.88 14.39 12.09
CA VAL A 230 12.94 15.04 11.32
C VAL A 230 12.31 16.02 10.35
N ALA A 231 12.73 17.28 10.39
CA ALA A 231 12.39 18.29 9.40
C ALA A 231 13.64 18.64 8.59
N VAL A 232 13.53 18.65 7.27
CA VAL A 232 14.64 18.98 6.35
C VAL A 232 14.17 19.94 5.26
N VAL A 233 15.13 20.64 4.67
CA VAL A 233 14.90 21.52 3.54
C VAL A 233 15.39 20.85 2.26
N GLY A 234 14.60 20.90 1.19
CA GLY A 234 15.03 20.34 -0.11
C GLY A 234 13.88 19.92 -1.00
N THR A 235 14.20 19.14 -2.04
CA THR A 235 13.20 18.55 -2.93
C THR A 235 12.61 17.30 -2.26
N PRO A 236 11.28 17.23 -2.00
CA PRO A 236 10.67 16.16 -1.22
C PRO A 236 11.06 14.75 -1.68
N ALA A 237 10.92 14.44 -2.97
CA ALA A 237 11.24 13.11 -3.49
C ALA A 237 12.72 12.73 -3.25
N THR A 238 13.66 13.67 -3.45
CA THR A 238 15.10 13.45 -3.25
C THR A 238 15.40 13.18 -1.78
N MET A 239 14.89 14.02 -0.88
CA MET A 239 15.15 13.91 0.55
C MET A 239 14.56 12.63 1.15
N ILE A 240 13.35 12.25 0.74
CA ILE A 240 12.70 11.00 1.17
C ILE A 240 13.52 9.79 0.72
N LEU A 241 13.99 9.77 -0.54
CA LEU A 241 14.79 8.64 -1.04
C LEU A 241 16.15 8.54 -0.35
N GLN A 242 16.80 9.67 -0.07
CA GLN A 242 18.06 9.70 0.70
C GLN A 242 17.85 9.13 2.11
N GLN A 243 16.83 9.60 2.82
CA GLN A 243 16.52 9.11 4.16
C GLN A 243 16.16 7.63 4.16
N ALA A 244 15.37 7.17 3.20
CA ALA A 244 15.03 5.75 3.05
C ALA A 244 16.26 4.87 2.79
N THR A 245 17.28 5.39 2.10
CA THR A 245 18.54 4.68 1.86
C THR A 245 19.35 4.58 3.15
N THR A 246 19.42 5.66 3.94
CA THR A 246 20.11 5.69 5.24
C THR A 246 19.51 4.70 6.23
N LEU A 247 18.19 4.55 6.27
CA LEU A 247 17.49 3.60 7.14
C LEU A 247 17.68 2.13 6.72
N ARG A 248 18.09 1.86 5.46
CA ARG A 248 18.37 0.50 4.97
C ARG A 248 19.78 0.00 5.26
N SER A 249 20.67 0.91 5.68
CA SER A 249 22.08 0.61 5.99
C SER A 249 22.24 0.11 7.42
#